data_230b6df743aa688e1870848d83c456ec
#
_entry.id   230b6df743aa688e1870848d83c456ec
#
_cell.length_a   1.000
_cell.length_b   1.000
_cell.length_c   1.000
_cell.angle_alpha   90.00
_cell.angle_beta   90.00
_cell.angle_gamma   90.00
#
_symmetry.space_group_name_H-M   'P 1'
#
loop_
_entity.id
_entity.type
_entity.pdbx_description
1 polymer ?
#
loop_
_entity_poly.entity_id
_entity_poly.type
_entity_poly.pdbx_seq_one_letter_code
_entity_poly.pdbx_strand_id
1 'polypeptide(L)'
;PRNMVQASGMYNTLINCSDPALIIEPLNAYRLKEKEPKNLGEFNIPLGKVEFISKGNDITVISYGSTLKLIEKTIPELKKHNIEIELIDLQTLIPFDINNDILISVKKTNKLLIVDEDYPGGASSFILKKIIEDQDAFKYLDSKPITLTAKEHRPPYGSDGDYFSKPSIDDIFEECYKIMNEYDPKRFPKNF
;
A
#
# COMPACT_ATOMS: atom_id res chain seq x y z
N PRO A 1 9.07 0.16 6.88
CA PRO A 1 9.85 -0.36 5.73
C PRO A 1 9.31 -1.72 5.28
N ARG A 2 9.37 -2.03 3.96
CA ARG A 2 8.94 -3.31 3.40
C ARG A 2 10.07 -4.35 3.26
N ASN A 3 11.31 -3.91 3.33
CA ASN A 3 12.48 -4.77 3.21
C ASN A 3 13.71 -4.16 3.91
N MET A 4 14.79 -4.94 3.99
CA MET A 4 16.04 -4.53 4.68
C MET A 4 16.71 -3.32 4.03
N VAL A 5 16.70 -3.22 2.70
CA VAL A 5 17.28 -2.07 1.98
C VAL A 5 16.59 -0.79 2.38
N GLN A 6 15.25 -0.81 2.38
CA GLN A 6 14.43 0.33 2.76
C GLN A 6 14.61 0.69 4.25
N ALA A 7 14.63 -0.33 5.13
CA ALA A 7 14.89 -0.11 6.56
C ALA A 7 16.23 0.60 6.79
N SER A 8 17.31 0.09 6.19
CA SER A 8 18.62 0.70 6.27
C SER A 8 18.62 2.15 5.78
N GLY A 9 18.02 2.43 4.63
CA GLY A 9 17.95 3.78 4.09
C GLY A 9 17.12 4.74 4.97
N MET A 10 16.05 4.26 5.60
CA MET A 10 15.26 5.05 6.55
C MET A 10 16.06 5.37 7.81
N TYR A 11 16.76 4.39 8.39
CA TYR A 11 17.62 4.63 9.55
C TYR A 11 18.73 5.63 9.24
N ASN A 12 19.40 5.50 8.11
CA ASN A 12 20.44 6.44 7.70
C ASN A 12 19.91 7.88 7.58
N THR A 13 18.71 8.04 7.03
CA THR A 13 18.05 9.35 6.95
C THR A 13 17.74 9.89 8.36
N LEU A 14 17.14 9.06 9.22
CA LEU A 14 16.68 9.51 10.54
C LEU A 14 17.81 9.79 11.52
N ILE A 15 18.91 9.05 11.48
CA ILE A 15 20.10 9.31 12.30
C ILE A 15 20.66 10.72 12.01
N ASN A 16 20.50 11.21 10.80
CA ASN A 16 20.97 12.53 10.39
C ASN A 16 19.88 13.63 10.53
N CYS A 17 18.68 13.30 11.01
CA CYS A 17 17.63 14.27 11.28
C CYS A 17 17.81 14.88 12.68
N SER A 18 17.35 16.13 12.85
CA SER A 18 17.33 16.82 14.14
C SER A 18 16.10 16.50 14.99
N ASP A 19 15.03 16.03 14.35
CA ASP A 19 13.74 15.77 14.99
C ASP A 19 13.65 14.32 15.51
N PRO A 20 12.93 14.08 16.62
CA PRO A 20 12.59 12.72 17.03
C PRO A 20 11.78 12.00 15.95
N ALA A 21 12.04 10.70 15.79
CA ALA A 21 11.37 9.88 14.79
C ALA A 21 10.95 8.52 15.36
N LEU A 22 9.88 7.97 14.78
CA LEU A 22 9.39 6.63 15.06
C LEU A 22 9.45 5.80 13.79
N ILE A 23 10.18 4.68 13.82
CA ILE A 23 10.17 3.66 12.77
C ILE A 23 9.39 2.46 13.29
N ILE A 24 8.35 2.05 12.54
CA ILE A 24 7.57 0.86 12.84
C ILE A 24 8.01 -0.24 11.89
N GLU A 25 8.58 -1.32 12.44
CA GLU A 25 9.10 -2.43 11.66
C GLU A 25 8.13 -3.62 11.68
N PRO A 26 7.92 -4.30 10.51
CA PRO A 26 7.12 -5.52 10.48
C PRO A 26 7.80 -6.64 11.28
N LEU A 27 7.18 -7.09 12.37
CA LEU A 27 7.74 -8.12 13.26
C LEU A 27 8.12 -9.41 12.52
N ASN A 28 7.27 -9.84 11.59
CA ASN A 28 7.52 -11.05 10.79
C ASN A 28 8.70 -10.91 9.83
N ALA A 29 9.11 -9.68 9.49
CA ALA A 29 10.26 -9.43 8.62
C ALA A 29 11.59 -9.87 9.26
N TYR A 30 11.70 -9.87 10.59
CA TYR A 30 12.92 -10.33 11.29
C TYR A 30 13.26 -11.81 11.06
N ARG A 31 12.28 -12.60 10.60
CA ARG A 31 12.48 -14.03 10.29
C ARG A 31 12.81 -14.28 8.82
N LEU A 32 12.75 -13.24 7.98
CA LEU A 32 13.05 -13.35 6.56
C LEU A 32 14.55 -13.16 6.33
N LYS A 33 15.12 -14.04 5.49
CA LYS A 33 16.48 -13.85 5.01
C LYS A 33 16.44 -12.97 3.77
N GLU A 34 17.08 -11.81 3.86
CA GLU A 34 17.22 -10.88 2.75
C GLU A 34 18.70 -10.65 2.43
N LYS A 35 18.97 -10.23 1.20
CA LYS A 35 20.33 -9.92 0.80
C LYS A 35 20.72 -8.57 1.38
N GLU A 36 21.88 -8.51 2.03
CA GLU A 36 22.44 -7.28 2.55
C GLU A 36 22.69 -6.27 1.41
N PRO A 37 22.26 -5.02 1.55
CA PRO A 37 22.57 -3.98 0.57
C PRO A 37 24.07 -3.65 0.58
N LYS A 38 24.67 -3.49 -0.60
CA LYS A 38 26.09 -3.22 -0.76
C LYS A 38 26.54 -1.85 -0.24
N ASN A 39 25.61 -0.91 -0.18
CA ASN A 39 25.81 0.49 0.21
C ASN A 39 25.17 0.81 1.57
N LEU A 40 25.19 -0.15 2.47
CA LEU A 40 24.71 0.02 3.84
C LEU A 40 25.47 1.20 4.50
N GLY A 41 24.77 2.22 4.95
CA GLY A 41 25.37 3.44 5.52
C GLY A 41 25.51 4.63 4.55
N GLU A 42 25.47 4.39 3.23
CA GLU A 42 25.49 5.46 2.22
C GLU A 42 24.11 5.75 1.62
N PHE A 43 23.24 4.74 1.64
CA PHE A 43 21.90 4.83 1.05
C PHE A 43 20.94 5.52 2.02
N ASN A 44 20.23 6.53 1.52
CA ASN A 44 19.22 7.29 2.26
C ASN A 44 17.87 7.24 1.55
N ILE A 45 16.79 7.11 2.31
CA ILE A 45 15.42 7.25 1.81
C ILE A 45 14.90 8.62 2.24
N PRO A 46 14.52 9.49 1.29
CA PRO A 46 13.95 10.79 1.59
C PRO A 46 12.59 10.64 2.31
N LEU A 47 12.40 11.35 3.41
CA LEU A 47 11.12 11.37 4.10
C LEU A 47 10.05 12.11 3.28
N GLY A 48 8.82 11.62 3.34
CA GLY A 48 7.68 12.21 2.63
C GLY A 48 7.67 11.96 1.14
N LYS A 49 8.50 11.05 0.63
CA LYS A 49 8.44 10.59 -0.77
C LYS A 49 7.90 9.18 -0.83
N VAL A 50 7.07 8.93 -1.83
CA VAL A 50 6.56 7.59 -2.11
C VAL A 50 7.47 6.85 -3.10
N GLU A 51 7.33 5.53 -3.16
CA GLU A 51 8.02 4.69 -4.16
C GLU A 51 6.99 3.97 -5.04
N PHE A 52 7.13 4.11 -6.35
CA PHE A 52 6.32 3.37 -7.32
C PHE A 52 6.93 1.97 -7.52
N ILE A 53 6.24 0.94 -7.03
CA ILE A 53 6.67 -0.47 -7.15
C ILE A 53 6.26 -1.04 -8.48
N SER A 54 5.04 -0.76 -8.94
CA SER A 54 4.59 -1.10 -10.29
C SER A 54 3.88 0.09 -10.93
N LYS A 55 3.96 0.15 -12.26
CA LYS A 55 3.20 1.09 -13.06
C LYS A 55 1.95 0.41 -13.59
N GLY A 56 0.83 1.13 -13.59
CA GLY A 56 -0.45 0.67 -14.11
C GLY A 56 -1.37 1.85 -14.40
N ASN A 57 -2.47 1.59 -15.09
CA ASN A 57 -3.40 2.63 -15.53
C ASN A 57 -4.83 2.42 -15.01
N ASP A 58 -5.11 1.32 -14.32
CA ASP A 58 -6.47 0.99 -13.95
C ASP A 58 -6.83 1.41 -12.53
N ILE A 59 -5.97 1.12 -11.54
CA ILE A 59 -6.23 1.40 -10.12
C ILE A 59 -4.95 1.89 -9.45
N THR A 60 -5.02 2.98 -8.69
CA THR A 60 -3.97 3.36 -7.73
C THR A 60 -4.15 2.52 -6.47
N VAL A 61 -3.16 1.71 -6.13
CA VAL A 61 -3.13 0.89 -4.92
C VAL A 61 -2.02 1.38 -4.00
N ILE A 62 -2.38 1.74 -2.78
CA ILE A 62 -1.45 2.29 -1.79
C ILE A 62 -1.35 1.35 -0.61
N SER A 63 -0.13 1.13 -0.14
CA SER A 63 0.13 0.39 1.07
C SER A 63 1.50 0.75 1.64
N TYR A 64 1.91 0.07 2.69
CA TYR A 64 3.22 0.19 3.33
C TYR A 64 3.61 -1.12 4.02
N GLY A 65 4.88 -1.26 4.38
CA GLY A 65 5.38 -2.38 5.17
C GLY A 65 5.19 -3.75 4.51
N SER A 66 4.80 -4.74 5.31
CA SER A 66 4.68 -6.14 4.89
C SER A 66 3.57 -6.40 3.88
N THR A 67 2.49 -5.62 3.94
CA THR A 67 1.31 -5.77 3.08
C THR A 67 1.65 -5.60 1.60
N LEU A 68 2.65 -4.77 1.28
CA LEU A 68 3.14 -4.59 -0.09
C LEU A 68 3.56 -5.91 -0.75
N LYS A 69 4.20 -6.82 0.01
CA LYS A 69 4.61 -8.13 -0.53
C LYS A 69 3.42 -9.01 -0.94
N LEU A 70 2.26 -8.85 -0.28
CA LEU A 70 1.02 -9.56 -0.66
C LEU A 70 0.46 -8.97 -1.95
N ILE A 71 0.43 -7.64 -2.06
CA ILE A 71 -0.05 -6.94 -3.26
C ILE A 71 0.84 -7.28 -4.47
N GLU A 72 2.17 -7.27 -4.31
CA GLU A 72 3.09 -7.67 -5.37
C GLU A 72 2.80 -9.09 -5.89
N LYS A 73 2.46 -10.03 -4.99
CA LYS A 73 2.10 -11.40 -5.37
C LYS A 73 0.75 -11.48 -6.10
N THR A 74 -0.14 -10.52 -5.91
CA THR A 74 -1.44 -10.46 -6.58
C THR A 74 -1.32 -9.92 -8.02
N ILE A 75 -0.30 -9.11 -8.32
CA ILE A 75 -0.12 -8.47 -9.64
C ILE A 75 -0.17 -9.46 -10.82
N PRO A 76 0.51 -10.63 -10.79
CA PRO A 76 0.47 -11.57 -11.91
C PRO A 76 -0.95 -12.08 -12.22
N GLU A 77 -1.77 -12.29 -11.19
CA GLU A 77 -3.16 -12.74 -11.36
C GLU A 77 -4.04 -11.61 -11.91
N LEU A 78 -3.93 -10.40 -11.37
CA LEU A 78 -4.62 -9.22 -11.91
C LEU A 78 -4.32 -9.01 -13.40
N LYS A 79 -3.07 -9.18 -13.82
CA LYS A 79 -2.68 -9.06 -15.23
C LYS A 79 -3.34 -10.09 -16.15
N LYS A 80 -3.60 -11.31 -15.68
CA LYS A 80 -4.35 -12.31 -16.46
C LYS A 80 -5.77 -11.86 -16.75
N HIS A 81 -6.33 -11.04 -15.86
CA HIS A 81 -7.65 -10.42 -16.01
C HIS A 81 -7.61 -9.03 -16.67
N ASN A 82 -6.46 -8.64 -17.26
CA ASN A 82 -6.26 -7.34 -17.89
C ASN A 82 -6.50 -6.15 -16.92
N ILE A 83 -6.05 -6.30 -15.67
CA ILE A 83 -6.06 -5.25 -14.65
C ILE A 83 -4.62 -4.87 -14.32
N GLU A 84 -4.28 -3.60 -14.56
CA GLU A 84 -2.94 -3.05 -14.31
C GLU A 84 -2.98 -2.05 -13.16
N ILE A 85 -2.54 -2.48 -11.98
CA ILE A 85 -2.48 -1.61 -10.81
C ILE A 85 -1.19 -0.78 -10.80
N GLU A 86 -1.31 0.49 -10.42
CA GLU A 86 -0.18 1.31 -10.02
C GLU A 86 0.02 1.16 -8.51
N LEU A 87 1.02 0.36 -8.14
CA LEU A 87 1.32 0.08 -6.73
C LEU A 87 2.30 1.10 -6.18
N ILE A 88 1.90 1.76 -5.10
CA ILE A 88 2.67 2.80 -4.41
C ILE A 88 2.97 2.36 -2.98
N ASP A 89 4.26 2.33 -2.64
CA ASP A 89 4.73 2.26 -1.26
C ASP A 89 4.79 3.67 -0.67
N LEU A 90 3.97 3.90 0.36
CA LEU A 90 3.90 5.19 1.03
C LEU A 90 5.20 5.55 1.76
N GLN A 91 5.96 4.59 2.24
CA GLN A 91 7.21 4.73 2.98
C GLN A 91 7.09 5.50 4.30
N THR A 92 6.47 6.67 4.29
CA THR A 92 6.33 7.53 5.48
C THR A 92 4.91 8.06 5.62
N LEU A 93 4.38 8.05 6.85
CA LEU A 93 3.10 8.67 7.16
C LEU A 93 3.26 10.17 7.45
N ILE A 94 4.33 10.53 8.14
CA ILE A 94 4.66 11.92 8.52
C ILE A 94 6.16 12.13 8.29
N PRO A 95 6.54 13.01 7.35
CA PRO A 95 5.71 13.77 6.41
C PRO A 95 5.02 12.87 5.37
N PHE A 96 3.85 13.28 4.88
CA PHE A 96 3.06 12.56 3.88
C PHE A 96 3.34 13.13 2.49
N ASP A 97 3.65 12.29 1.52
CA ASP A 97 3.71 12.55 0.07
C ASP A 97 3.87 14.03 -0.33
N ILE A 98 5.02 14.61 0.00
CA ILE A 98 5.29 16.04 -0.16
C ILE A 98 5.26 16.54 -1.62
N ASN A 99 5.39 15.61 -2.57
CA ASN A 99 5.36 15.91 -4.00
C ASN A 99 3.96 15.80 -4.61
N ASN A 100 2.96 15.30 -3.87
CA ASN A 100 1.64 14.92 -4.38
C ASN A 100 1.70 13.86 -5.50
N ASP A 101 2.64 12.93 -5.42
CA ASP A 101 2.82 11.86 -6.39
C ASP A 101 1.60 10.91 -6.41
N ILE A 102 0.96 10.70 -5.24
CA ILE A 102 -0.28 9.94 -5.12
C ILE A 102 -1.41 10.61 -5.88
N LEU A 103 -1.56 11.93 -5.76
CA LEU A 103 -2.57 12.68 -6.52
C LEU A 103 -2.37 12.54 -8.04
N ILE A 104 -1.11 12.53 -8.50
CA ILE A 104 -0.80 12.32 -9.92
C ILE A 104 -1.25 10.94 -10.37
N SER A 105 -1.01 9.92 -9.56
CA SER A 105 -1.49 8.55 -9.82
C SER A 105 -3.01 8.47 -9.85
N VAL A 106 -3.70 9.05 -8.87
CA VAL A 106 -5.17 9.06 -8.81
C VAL A 106 -5.78 9.79 -10.02
N LYS A 107 -5.20 10.90 -10.47
CA LYS A 107 -5.64 11.59 -11.69
C LYS A 107 -5.55 10.72 -12.93
N LYS A 108 -4.61 9.79 -12.99
CA LYS A 108 -4.42 8.88 -14.12
C LYS A 108 -5.39 7.71 -14.07
N THR A 109 -5.56 7.09 -12.91
CA THR A 109 -6.32 5.84 -12.75
C THR A 109 -7.79 6.05 -12.41
N ASN A 110 -8.15 7.20 -11.80
CA ASN A 110 -9.48 7.58 -11.31
C ASN A 110 -10.07 6.62 -10.27
N LYS A 111 -9.26 5.71 -9.72
CA LYS A 111 -9.67 4.68 -8.74
C LYS A 111 -8.61 4.55 -7.66
N LEU A 112 -9.05 4.39 -6.42
CA LEU A 112 -8.17 4.34 -5.25
C LEU A 112 -8.52 3.17 -4.35
N LEU A 113 -7.53 2.32 -4.08
CA LEU A 113 -7.54 1.26 -3.08
C LEU A 113 -6.39 1.48 -2.09
N ILE A 114 -6.70 1.53 -0.81
CA ILE A 114 -5.71 1.54 0.27
C ILE A 114 -5.78 0.17 0.96
N VAL A 115 -4.65 -0.54 1.03
CA VAL A 115 -4.58 -1.85 1.69
C VAL A 115 -3.74 -1.73 2.95
N ASP A 116 -4.31 -2.13 4.07
CA ASP A 116 -3.71 -1.97 5.40
C ASP A 116 -3.95 -3.22 6.25
N GLU A 117 -2.95 -3.70 6.96
CA GLU A 117 -3.12 -4.82 7.88
C GLU A 117 -3.67 -4.42 9.25
N ASP A 118 -3.85 -3.12 9.48
CA ASP A 118 -4.34 -2.57 10.74
C ASP A 118 -5.87 -2.61 10.83
N TYR A 119 -6.38 -2.33 12.02
CA TYR A 119 -7.80 -2.23 12.31
C TYR A 119 -8.47 -1.10 11.49
N PRO A 120 -9.74 -1.24 11.07
CA PRO A 120 -10.46 -0.17 10.39
C PRO A 120 -10.44 1.12 11.21
N GLY A 121 -10.08 2.22 10.57
CA GLY A 121 -9.93 3.52 11.26
C GLY A 121 -8.51 3.82 11.75
N GLY A 122 -7.55 2.91 11.55
CA GLY A 122 -6.13 3.13 11.82
C GLY A 122 -5.43 4.01 10.78
N ALA A 123 -4.21 3.63 10.38
CA ALA A 123 -3.42 4.40 9.43
C ALA A 123 -4.11 4.61 8.07
N SER A 124 -4.92 3.65 7.62
CA SER A 124 -5.69 3.77 6.38
C SER A 124 -6.64 4.98 6.37
N SER A 125 -7.25 5.33 7.51
CA SER A 125 -8.10 6.53 7.61
C SER A 125 -7.30 7.83 7.52
N PHE A 126 -6.12 7.87 8.13
CA PHE A 126 -5.21 9.01 8.00
C PHE A 126 -4.77 9.18 6.54
N ILE A 127 -4.37 8.09 5.87
CA ILE A 127 -3.95 8.09 4.47
C ILE A 127 -5.10 8.58 3.58
N LEU A 128 -6.30 8.02 3.78
CA LEU A 128 -7.49 8.41 3.03
C LEU A 128 -7.80 9.90 3.18
N LYS A 129 -7.79 10.42 4.42
CA LYS A 129 -8.00 11.85 4.68
C LYS A 129 -6.97 12.70 3.95
N LYS A 130 -5.68 12.33 4.02
CA LYS A 130 -4.60 13.06 3.35
C LYS A 130 -4.82 13.15 1.83
N ILE A 131 -5.24 12.06 1.21
CA ILE A 131 -5.45 11.99 -0.24
C ILE A 131 -6.72 12.74 -0.64
N ILE A 132 -7.83 12.48 0.06
CA ILE A 132 -9.15 12.98 -0.32
C ILE A 132 -9.31 14.45 -0.01
N GLU A 133 -8.92 14.88 1.21
CA GLU A 133 -9.12 16.26 1.67
C GLU A 133 -7.90 17.13 1.41
N ASP A 134 -6.70 16.71 1.86
CA ASP A 134 -5.53 17.58 1.83
C ASP A 134 -4.96 17.71 0.40
N GLN A 135 -4.98 16.63 -0.40
CA GLN A 135 -4.56 16.62 -1.81
C GLN A 135 -5.72 16.87 -2.79
N ASP A 136 -6.97 17.02 -2.29
CA ASP A 136 -8.17 17.30 -3.11
C ASP A 136 -8.38 16.25 -4.24
N ALA A 137 -8.12 14.95 -3.94
CA ALA A 137 -8.20 13.90 -4.93
C ALA A 137 -9.64 13.43 -5.22
N PHE A 138 -10.60 13.74 -4.35
CA PHE A 138 -12.00 13.32 -4.50
C PHE A 138 -12.60 13.63 -5.88
N LYS A 139 -12.32 14.80 -6.42
CA LYS A 139 -12.86 15.25 -7.70
C LYS A 139 -12.34 14.50 -8.94
N TYR A 140 -11.36 13.64 -8.76
CA TYR A 140 -10.79 12.81 -9.84
C TYR A 140 -11.21 11.34 -9.77
N LEU A 141 -11.98 10.96 -8.76
CA LEU A 141 -12.42 9.58 -8.59
C LEU A 141 -13.70 9.30 -9.37
N ASP A 142 -13.73 8.18 -10.11
CA ASP A 142 -14.89 7.65 -10.80
C ASP A 142 -15.75 6.73 -9.91
N SER A 143 -15.18 6.25 -8.80
CA SER A 143 -15.83 5.41 -7.81
C SER A 143 -15.42 5.81 -6.40
N LYS A 144 -16.14 5.28 -5.39
CA LYS A 144 -15.74 5.53 -4.00
C LYS A 144 -14.34 4.96 -3.74
N PRO A 145 -13.48 5.67 -3.00
CA PRO A 145 -12.22 5.10 -2.55
C PRO A 145 -12.49 3.94 -1.57
N ILE A 146 -11.71 2.88 -1.67
CA ILE A 146 -11.83 1.69 -0.83
C ILE A 146 -10.64 1.62 0.13
N THR A 147 -10.93 1.25 1.38
CA THR A 147 -9.92 0.82 2.35
C THR A 147 -10.14 -0.65 2.66
N LEU A 148 -9.22 -1.51 2.26
CA LEU A 148 -9.19 -2.92 2.61
C LEU A 148 -8.29 -3.09 3.83
N THR A 149 -8.91 -3.40 4.98
CA THR A 149 -8.24 -3.45 6.28
C THR A 149 -8.41 -4.81 6.95
N ALA A 150 -7.78 -5.01 8.11
CA ALA A 150 -8.11 -6.14 8.96
C ALA A 150 -9.59 -6.10 9.38
N LYS A 151 -10.13 -7.25 9.77
CA LYS A 151 -11.51 -7.39 10.26
C LYS A 151 -11.64 -6.87 11.69
N GLU A 152 -12.83 -6.35 12.03
CA GLU A 152 -13.15 -5.81 13.36
C GLU A 152 -13.34 -6.90 14.42
N HIS A 153 -12.33 -7.72 14.64
CA HIS A 153 -12.35 -8.73 15.69
C HIS A 153 -10.93 -9.07 16.14
N ARG A 154 -10.82 -9.67 17.30
CA ARG A 154 -9.54 -10.20 17.76
C ARG A 154 -9.09 -11.34 16.84
N PRO A 155 -7.85 -11.34 16.35
CA PRO A 155 -7.33 -12.46 15.55
C PRO A 155 -7.49 -13.80 16.30
N PRO A 156 -7.97 -14.85 15.61
CA PRO A 156 -8.04 -16.18 16.19
C PRO A 156 -6.66 -16.69 16.62
N TYR A 157 -6.63 -17.53 17.66
CA TYR A 157 -5.41 -18.24 18.01
C TYR A 157 -5.17 -19.37 17.01
N GLY A 158 -3.94 -19.53 16.58
CA GLY A 158 -3.54 -20.58 15.66
C GLY A 158 -2.74 -20.01 14.48
N SER A 159 -2.23 -20.91 13.63
CA SER A 159 -1.39 -20.56 12.47
C SER A 159 -2.12 -19.75 11.40
N ASP A 160 -3.44 -19.85 11.34
CA ASP A 160 -4.27 -19.24 10.28
C ASP A 160 -4.91 -17.92 10.72
N GLY A 161 -4.68 -17.51 11.98
CA GLY A 161 -5.32 -16.32 12.56
C GLY A 161 -5.05 -15.04 11.76
N ASP A 162 -3.82 -14.84 11.32
CA ASP A 162 -3.44 -13.69 10.49
C ASP A 162 -4.11 -13.73 9.13
N TYR A 163 -4.13 -14.88 8.46
CA TYR A 163 -4.78 -15.06 7.15
C TYR A 163 -6.28 -14.77 7.20
N PHE A 164 -6.95 -15.21 8.26
CA PHE A 164 -8.38 -14.95 8.45
C PHE A 164 -8.69 -13.49 8.78
N SER A 165 -7.80 -12.84 9.52
CA SER A 165 -8.05 -11.50 10.09
C SER A 165 -7.59 -10.35 9.22
N LYS A 166 -6.46 -10.53 8.53
CA LYS A 166 -5.81 -9.49 7.71
C LYS A 166 -6.12 -9.68 6.23
N PRO A 167 -5.97 -8.65 5.40
CA PRO A 167 -6.10 -8.78 3.95
C PRO A 167 -5.20 -9.87 3.39
N SER A 168 -5.78 -10.83 2.67
CA SER A 168 -5.10 -11.89 1.95
C SER A 168 -4.86 -11.50 0.48
N ILE A 169 -4.12 -12.35 -0.24
CA ILE A 169 -3.93 -12.19 -1.70
C ILE A 169 -5.28 -12.25 -2.42
N ASP A 170 -6.18 -13.13 -1.96
CA ASP A 170 -7.50 -13.31 -2.56
C ASP A 170 -8.38 -12.08 -2.29
N ASP A 171 -8.40 -11.55 -1.05
CA ASP A 171 -9.14 -10.34 -0.72
C ASP A 171 -8.69 -9.14 -1.57
N ILE A 172 -7.37 -8.99 -1.77
CA ILE A 172 -6.80 -7.90 -2.58
C ILE A 172 -7.22 -8.06 -4.05
N PHE A 173 -7.17 -9.28 -4.59
CA PHE A 173 -7.61 -9.57 -5.94
C PHE A 173 -9.10 -9.25 -6.11
N GLU A 174 -9.94 -9.76 -5.20
CA GLU A 174 -11.40 -9.55 -5.25
C GLU A 174 -11.76 -8.07 -5.19
N GLU A 175 -11.15 -7.28 -4.31
CA GLU A 175 -11.44 -5.84 -4.24
C GLU A 175 -10.98 -5.10 -5.49
N CYS A 176 -9.81 -5.39 -6.05
CA CYS A 176 -9.40 -4.82 -7.33
C CYS A 176 -10.40 -5.20 -8.45
N TYR A 177 -10.83 -6.45 -8.50
CA TYR A 177 -11.79 -6.91 -9.50
C TYR A 177 -13.17 -6.26 -9.33
N LYS A 178 -13.65 -6.10 -8.09
CA LYS A 178 -14.91 -5.39 -7.79
C LYS A 178 -14.88 -3.94 -8.25
N ILE A 179 -13.78 -3.23 -8.00
CA ILE A 179 -13.59 -1.84 -8.45
C ILE A 179 -13.69 -1.78 -9.99
N MET A 180 -13.05 -2.71 -10.69
CA MET A 180 -13.08 -2.74 -12.15
C MET A 180 -14.45 -3.20 -12.70
N ASN A 181 -15.13 -4.12 -12.01
CA ASN A 181 -16.51 -4.49 -12.36
C ASN A 181 -17.49 -3.31 -12.19
N GLU A 182 -17.34 -2.49 -11.15
CA GLU A 182 -18.16 -1.28 -10.96
C GLU A 182 -17.94 -0.29 -12.11
N TYR A 183 -16.70 -0.14 -12.55
CA TYR A 183 -16.33 0.77 -13.64
C TYR A 183 -16.82 0.29 -15.01
N ASP A 184 -16.57 -0.97 -15.36
CA ASP A 184 -17.00 -1.58 -16.64
C ASP A 184 -17.50 -3.02 -16.45
N PRO A 185 -18.79 -3.22 -16.12
CA PRO A 185 -19.36 -4.55 -15.90
C PRO A 185 -19.36 -5.45 -17.13
N LYS A 186 -19.23 -4.88 -18.33
CA LYS A 186 -19.19 -5.67 -19.58
C LYS A 186 -17.81 -6.28 -19.78
N ARG A 187 -16.76 -5.52 -19.51
CA ARG A 187 -15.37 -5.97 -19.61
C ARG A 187 -14.97 -6.87 -18.43
N PHE A 188 -15.50 -6.57 -17.25
CA PHE A 188 -15.23 -7.30 -16.01
C PHE A 188 -16.54 -7.85 -15.42
N PRO A 189 -17.13 -8.91 -16.02
CA PRO A 189 -18.40 -9.48 -15.53
C PRO A 189 -18.23 -10.10 -14.14
N LYS A 190 -19.33 -10.12 -13.37
CA LYS A 190 -19.35 -10.85 -12.07
C LYS A 190 -19.25 -12.34 -12.36
N ASN A 191 -18.08 -12.90 -12.11
CA ASN A 191 -17.80 -14.34 -12.27
C ASN A 191 -17.71 -15.07 -10.92
N PHE A 192 -18.05 -14.38 -9.81
CA PHE A 192 -17.94 -14.88 -8.45
C PHE A 192 -19.21 -14.59 -7.65
#